data_5f6637fc036f52f0bb4e731a7285af70
#
_entry.id   5f6637fc036f52f0bb4e731a7285af70
#
_cell.length_a   1.000
_cell.length_b   1.000
_cell.length_c   1.000
_cell.angle_alpha   90.00
_cell.angle_beta   90.00
_cell.angle_gamma   90.00
#
_symmetry.space_group_name_H-M   'P 1'
#
loop_
_entity.id
_entity.type
_entity.pdbx_description
1 polymer ?
#
loop_
_entity_poly.entity_id
_entity_poly.type
_entity_poly.pdbx_seq_one_letter_code
_entity_poly.pdbx_strand_id
1 'polypeptide(L)'
;MSTVTDGSRTGGLIDRLGYLLALSRPRFWFYLAGPIVVGVAVGASTVEELFLPTSVALFGYFLLPANVLLYGVNDIFDAEVDTENPKKDDKEVRWQGDPVVTAAVVVCGLLGIGVIGLTPPAAWPWLGGFLVLAVEYSAPPLRFKTTPLLDSISNGLYILPGIAAYVVVTGTQPPLLAVAGAWLWTMGMHTFSAIPDIEPDRAAGIRTTATALGERRTYGYVAACWLAAALAFGLVDPRLGALLGVYPVFVAWVTRSSVAVGRAYWWFPALNTVVGALITLGALWEIVPLWEVLP
;
A
#
# COMPACT_ATOMS: atom_id res chain seq x y z
N MET A 1 9.58 44.11 27.54
CA MET A 1 10.40 42.94 27.86
C MET A 1 9.45 41.78 28.07
N SER A 2 9.06 41.14 26.99
CA SER A 2 8.08 40.04 26.95
C SER A 2 8.88 38.76 26.80
N THR A 3 8.87 37.94 27.83
CA THR A 3 9.50 36.63 27.86
C THR A 3 8.74 35.69 26.92
N VAL A 4 9.34 35.40 25.79
CA VAL A 4 8.91 34.27 24.94
C VAL A 4 9.22 33.00 25.73
N THR A 5 8.19 32.38 26.31
CA THR A 5 8.28 31.04 26.87
C THR A 5 8.42 30.06 25.72
N ASP A 6 9.64 29.54 25.58
CA ASP A 6 9.98 28.41 24.75
C ASP A 6 9.17 27.18 25.21
N GLY A 7 8.08 26.92 24.51
CA GLY A 7 7.16 25.82 24.80
C GLY A 7 7.56 24.55 24.06
N SER A 8 8.74 23.99 24.33
CA SER A 8 9.03 22.59 23.97
C SER A 8 8.11 21.65 24.78
N ARG A 9 6.87 21.50 24.34
CA ARG A 9 5.98 20.47 24.87
C ARG A 9 6.51 19.11 24.39
N THR A 10 7.38 18.50 25.17
CA THR A 10 7.62 17.07 25.11
C THR A 10 6.32 16.38 25.50
N GLY A 11 5.49 16.02 24.54
CA GLY A 11 4.25 15.29 24.75
C GLY A 11 4.51 14.04 25.59
N GLY A 12 3.59 13.67 26.48
CA GLY A 12 3.68 12.44 27.26
C GLY A 12 3.74 11.21 26.35
N LEU A 13 4.07 10.05 26.94
CA LEU A 13 4.12 8.78 26.19
C LEU A 13 2.81 8.51 25.42
N ILE A 14 1.67 8.81 26.02
CA ILE A 14 0.33 8.63 25.40
C ILE A 14 0.19 9.50 24.16
N ASP A 15 0.65 10.76 24.21
CA ASP A 15 0.58 11.69 23.08
C ASP A 15 1.44 11.18 21.91
N ARG A 16 2.64 10.65 22.21
CA ARG A 16 3.53 10.06 21.22
C ARG A 16 2.97 8.79 20.60
N LEU A 17 2.35 7.92 21.39
CA LEU A 17 1.67 6.72 20.89
C LEU A 17 0.48 7.09 20.00
N GLY A 18 -0.31 8.08 20.40
CA GLY A 18 -1.40 8.62 19.58
C GLY A 18 -0.90 9.20 18.26
N TYR A 19 0.22 9.93 18.31
CA TYR A 19 0.86 10.46 17.11
C TYR A 19 1.38 9.36 16.17
N LEU A 20 2.07 8.34 16.70
CA LEU A 20 2.54 7.18 15.89
C LEU A 20 1.39 6.41 15.26
N LEU A 21 0.28 6.25 15.99
CA LEU A 21 -0.91 5.64 15.46
C LEU A 21 -1.50 6.46 14.30
N ALA A 22 -1.63 7.78 14.47
CA ALA A 22 -2.11 8.66 13.40
C ALA A 22 -1.14 8.69 12.20
N LEU A 23 0.18 8.73 12.44
CA LEU A 23 1.25 8.66 11.44
C LEU A 23 1.14 7.38 10.59
N SER A 24 0.81 6.24 11.21
CA SER A 24 0.65 4.96 10.52
C SER A 24 -0.55 4.91 9.57
N ARG A 25 -1.40 5.94 9.55
CA ARG A 25 -2.58 6.08 8.70
C ARG A 25 -3.50 4.84 8.76
N PRO A 26 -4.23 4.59 9.86
CA PRO A 26 -5.02 3.36 10.08
C PRO A 26 -5.96 3.00 8.94
N ARG A 27 -6.48 3.97 8.22
CA ARG A 27 -7.32 3.78 7.04
C ARG A 27 -6.65 2.94 5.95
N PHE A 28 -5.32 2.95 5.88
CA PHE A 28 -4.54 2.30 4.83
C PHE A 28 -3.81 1.04 5.29
N TRP A 29 -3.96 0.60 6.55
CA TRP A 29 -3.27 -0.58 7.08
C TRP A 29 -3.46 -1.82 6.21
N PHE A 30 -4.67 -2.01 5.70
CA PHE A 30 -4.97 -3.14 4.83
C PHE A 30 -4.40 -3.03 3.41
N TYR A 31 -3.79 -1.93 3.03
CA TYR A 31 -3.04 -1.86 1.77
C TYR A 31 -1.73 -2.67 1.83
N LEU A 32 -1.15 -2.83 3.05
CA LEU A 32 0.01 -3.69 3.26
C LEU A 32 -0.37 -5.05 3.87
N ALA A 33 -1.24 -5.08 4.87
CA ALA A 33 -1.65 -6.32 5.54
C ALA A 33 -2.62 -7.17 4.71
N GLY A 34 -3.49 -6.55 3.91
CA GLY A 34 -4.45 -7.26 3.05
C GLY A 34 -3.79 -8.21 2.05
N PRO A 35 -2.78 -7.77 1.29
CA PRO A 35 -2.00 -8.67 0.42
C PRO A 35 -1.39 -9.87 1.13
N ILE A 36 -0.98 -9.75 2.42
CA ILE A 36 -0.54 -10.90 3.23
C ILE A 36 -1.67 -11.93 3.35
N VAL A 37 -2.87 -11.47 3.72
CA VAL A 37 -4.04 -12.35 3.87
C VAL A 37 -4.35 -13.06 2.56
N VAL A 38 -4.34 -12.34 1.44
CA VAL A 38 -4.55 -12.91 0.11
C VAL A 38 -3.45 -13.93 -0.23
N GLY A 39 -2.17 -13.57 -0.03
CA GLY A 39 -1.03 -14.45 -0.34
C GLY A 39 -1.05 -15.74 0.47
N VAL A 40 -1.39 -15.66 1.76
CA VAL A 40 -1.55 -16.84 2.64
C VAL A 40 -2.72 -17.69 2.17
N ALA A 41 -3.90 -17.10 1.96
CA ALA A 41 -5.11 -17.85 1.58
C ALA A 41 -4.96 -18.56 0.22
N VAL A 42 -4.36 -17.88 -0.76
CA VAL A 42 -4.13 -18.47 -2.10
C VAL A 42 -3.01 -19.52 -2.09
N GLY A 43 -2.04 -19.40 -1.16
CA GLY A 43 -0.93 -20.34 -1.04
C GLY A 43 -1.27 -21.59 -0.22
N ALA A 44 -2.20 -21.50 0.74
CA ALA A 44 -2.51 -22.57 1.66
C ALA A 44 -3.32 -23.69 0.99
N SER A 45 -3.06 -24.92 1.41
CA SER A 45 -3.79 -26.14 1.05
C SER A 45 -4.52 -26.76 2.23
N THR A 46 -4.17 -26.34 3.45
CA THR A 46 -4.78 -26.79 4.71
C THR A 46 -5.08 -25.62 5.65
N VAL A 47 -5.94 -25.82 6.63
CA VAL A 47 -6.29 -24.82 7.63
C VAL A 47 -5.07 -24.45 8.50
N GLU A 48 -4.21 -25.41 8.80
CA GLU A 48 -2.99 -25.19 9.59
C GLU A 48 -2.02 -24.25 8.90
N GLU A 49 -1.91 -24.33 7.57
CA GLU A 49 -1.04 -23.46 6.77
C GLU A 49 -1.49 -22.00 6.77
N LEU A 50 -2.77 -21.73 7.01
CA LEU A 50 -3.27 -20.36 7.16
C LEU A 50 -2.68 -19.64 8.39
N PHE A 51 -2.28 -20.39 9.42
CA PHE A 51 -1.85 -19.86 10.71
C PHE A 51 -0.37 -20.16 11.01
N LEU A 52 0.45 -20.35 9.99
CA LEU A 52 1.89 -20.50 10.21
C LEU A 52 2.43 -19.32 11.05
N PRO A 53 3.25 -19.57 12.07
CA PRO A 53 3.79 -18.51 12.94
C PRO A 53 4.48 -17.39 12.14
N THR A 54 5.17 -17.75 11.05
CA THR A 54 5.81 -16.78 10.16
C THR A 54 4.78 -15.92 9.41
N SER A 55 3.67 -16.50 8.94
CA SER A 55 2.59 -15.76 8.29
C SER A 55 1.91 -14.79 9.25
N VAL A 56 1.71 -15.20 10.49
CA VAL A 56 1.16 -14.35 11.57
C VAL A 56 2.12 -13.21 11.90
N ALA A 57 3.44 -13.49 11.97
CA ALA A 57 4.46 -12.46 12.20
C ALA A 57 4.52 -11.45 11.05
N LEU A 58 4.44 -11.91 9.79
CA LEU A 58 4.34 -11.04 8.61
C LEU A 58 3.10 -10.17 8.70
N PHE A 59 1.93 -10.76 8.96
CA PHE A 59 0.70 -9.99 9.08
C PHE A 59 0.80 -8.90 10.16
N GLY A 60 1.28 -9.24 11.36
CA GLY A 60 1.48 -8.28 12.45
C GLY A 60 2.44 -7.16 12.10
N TYR A 61 3.56 -7.47 11.44
CA TYR A 61 4.51 -6.48 10.99
C TYR A 61 3.90 -5.53 9.93
N PHE A 62 3.22 -6.07 8.92
CA PHE A 62 2.66 -5.28 7.84
C PHE A 62 1.35 -4.57 8.21
N LEU A 63 0.70 -4.98 9.31
CA LEU A 63 -0.49 -4.28 9.81
C LEU A 63 -0.13 -2.92 10.41
N LEU A 64 0.93 -2.82 11.22
CA LEU A 64 1.27 -1.58 11.91
C LEU A 64 2.73 -1.12 11.71
N PRO A 65 3.79 -1.88 12.09
CA PRO A 65 5.16 -1.38 11.98
C PRO A 65 5.57 -0.95 10.57
N ALA A 66 5.20 -1.71 9.55
CA ALA A 66 5.50 -1.36 8.15
C ALA A 66 4.80 -0.08 7.70
N ASN A 67 3.59 0.20 8.20
CA ASN A 67 2.89 1.46 7.92
C ASN A 67 3.55 2.63 8.64
N VAL A 68 4.03 2.45 9.89
CA VAL A 68 4.83 3.47 10.60
C VAL A 68 6.12 3.76 9.82
N LEU A 69 6.81 2.73 9.31
CA LEU A 69 8.00 2.90 8.48
C LEU A 69 7.68 3.70 7.21
N LEU A 70 6.73 3.22 6.41
CA LEU A 70 6.41 3.80 5.09
C LEU A 70 5.97 5.26 5.21
N TYR A 71 4.98 5.53 6.05
CA TYR A 71 4.44 6.88 6.22
C TYR A 71 5.33 7.77 7.08
N GLY A 72 6.07 7.20 8.03
CA GLY A 72 7.05 7.94 8.83
C GLY A 72 8.21 8.45 7.99
N VAL A 73 8.78 7.61 7.11
CA VAL A 73 9.80 8.05 6.14
C VAL A 73 9.22 9.13 5.22
N ASN A 74 7.99 8.94 4.73
CA ASN A 74 7.33 9.93 3.89
C ASN A 74 7.24 11.30 4.59
N ASP A 75 6.69 11.33 5.79
CA ASP A 75 6.45 12.59 6.52
C ASP A 75 7.76 13.27 6.98
N ILE A 76 8.82 12.49 7.30
CA ILE A 76 10.14 13.04 7.62
C ILE A 76 10.74 13.78 6.42
N PHE A 77 10.70 13.20 5.22
CA PHE A 77 11.31 13.78 4.02
C PHE A 77 10.43 14.78 3.28
N ASP A 78 9.14 14.89 3.65
CA ASP A 78 8.20 15.88 3.10
C ASP A 78 7.94 17.06 4.03
N ALA A 79 8.57 17.11 5.20
CA ALA A 79 8.31 18.11 6.24
C ALA A 79 8.24 19.54 5.71
N GLU A 80 9.15 19.91 4.78
CA GLU A 80 9.18 21.25 4.18
C GLU A 80 8.01 21.49 3.21
N VAL A 81 7.67 20.49 2.39
CA VAL A 81 6.59 20.58 1.40
C VAL A 81 5.21 20.55 2.09
N ASP A 82 5.10 19.79 3.17
CA ASP A 82 3.87 19.60 3.93
C ASP A 82 3.44 20.84 4.74
N THR A 83 4.31 21.85 4.89
CA THR A 83 3.97 23.08 5.65
C THR A 83 2.78 23.81 5.04
N GLU A 84 2.57 23.73 3.73
CA GLU A 84 1.50 24.41 3.00
C GLU A 84 0.36 23.48 2.59
N ASN A 85 0.42 22.18 2.95
CA ASN A 85 -0.55 21.19 2.52
C ASN A 85 -1.78 21.14 3.44
N PRO A 86 -2.99 21.57 3.00
CA PRO A 86 -4.19 21.59 3.84
C PRO A 86 -4.69 20.19 4.25
N LYS A 87 -4.33 19.12 3.53
CA LYS A 87 -4.69 17.74 3.91
C LYS A 87 -4.07 17.34 5.25
N LYS A 88 -2.93 17.91 5.60
CA LYS A 88 -2.22 17.64 6.86
C LYS A 88 -2.90 18.26 8.08
N ASP A 89 -3.78 19.22 7.90
CA ASP A 89 -4.49 19.85 9.03
C ASP A 89 -5.73 19.03 9.44
N ASP A 90 -6.41 18.41 8.46
CA ASP A 90 -7.71 17.78 8.68
C ASP A 90 -7.65 16.26 8.86
N LYS A 91 -6.69 15.57 8.22
CA LYS A 91 -6.73 14.11 8.05
C LYS A 91 -5.42 13.39 8.35
N GLU A 92 -4.32 14.07 8.32
CA GLU A 92 -2.98 13.52 8.49
C GLU A 92 -2.18 14.38 9.47
N VAL A 93 -1.19 13.78 10.15
CA VAL A 93 -0.32 14.51 11.08
C VAL A 93 0.82 15.21 10.34
N ARG A 94 1.22 16.40 10.83
CA ARG A 94 2.44 17.08 10.37
C ARG A 94 3.64 16.55 11.14
N TRP A 95 4.76 16.40 10.44
CA TRP A 95 6.03 16.09 11.09
C TRP A 95 6.46 17.19 12.05
N GLN A 96 6.77 16.82 13.29
CA GLN A 96 7.10 17.77 14.38
C GLN A 96 8.58 17.75 14.77
N GLY A 97 9.41 16.98 14.09
CA GLY A 97 10.85 16.85 14.41
C GLY A 97 11.14 16.07 15.71
N ASP A 98 10.18 15.29 16.24
CA ASP A 98 10.40 14.52 17.48
C ASP A 98 11.38 13.36 17.23
N PRO A 99 12.55 13.35 17.91
CA PRO A 99 13.56 12.32 17.75
C PRO A 99 13.08 10.93 18.20
N VAL A 100 12.11 10.86 19.14
CA VAL A 100 11.54 9.59 19.60
C VAL A 100 10.71 8.95 18.49
N VAL A 101 9.96 9.76 17.75
CA VAL A 101 9.19 9.29 16.59
C VAL A 101 10.13 8.84 15.47
N THR A 102 11.21 9.59 15.20
CA THR A 102 12.25 9.16 14.26
C THR A 102 12.85 7.82 14.68
N ALA A 103 13.18 7.65 15.95
CA ALA A 103 13.70 6.39 16.48
C ALA A 103 12.69 5.25 16.30
N ALA A 104 11.38 5.51 16.53
CA ALA A 104 10.33 4.50 16.30
C ALA A 104 10.25 4.08 14.81
N VAL A 105 10.36 5.01 13.88
CA VAL A 105 10.41 4.71 12.42
C VAL A 105 11.62 3.82 12.10
N VAL A 106 12.81 4.16 12.64
CA VAL A 106 14.02 3.33 12.46
C VAL A 106 13.83 1.94 13.06
N VAL A 107 13.28 1.83 14.29
CA VAL A 107 12.98 0.54 14.93
C VAL A 107 12.02 -0.29 14.07
N CYS A 108 10.99 0.31 13.47
CA CYS A 108 10.11 -0.40 12.54
C CYS A 108 10.85 -0.94 11.31
N GLY A 109 11.83 -0.19 10.78
CA GLY A 109 12.70 -0.69 9.71
C GLY A 109 13.57 -1.88 10.15
N LEU A 110 14.17 -1.80 11.34
CA LEU A 110 14.98 -2.89 11.91
C LEU A 110 14.14 -4.14 12.22
N LEU A 111 12.91 -3.97 12.70
CA LEU A 111 11.94 -5.06 12.85
C LEU A 111 11.64 -5.74 11.51
N GLY A 112 11.55 -4.97 10.42
CA GLY A 112 11.40 -5.52 9.07
C GLY A 112 12.56 -6.43 8.68
N ILE A 113 13.79 -6.03 8.96
CA ILE A 113 14.98 -6.89 8.75
C ILE A 113 14.89 -8.15 9.62
N GLY A 114 14.46 -8.03 10.89
CA GLY A 114 14.26 -9.18 11.78
C GLY A 114 13.21 -10.15 11.22
N VAL A 115 12.10 -9.63 10.69
CA VAL A 115 11.03 -10.44 10.07
C VAL A 115 11.53 -11.16 8.82
N ILE A 116 12.40 -10.54 8.00
CA ILE A 116 13.03 -11.22 6.86
C ILE A 116 13.80 -12.46 7.34
N GLY A 117 14.54 -12.34 8.44
CA GLY A 117 15.29 -13.46 9.03
C GLY A 117 14.42 -14.64 9.51
N LEU A 118 13.13 -14.43 9.73
CA LEU A 118 12.18 -15.48 10.09
C LEU A 118 11.59 -16.21 8.88
N THR A 119 11.85 -15.73 7.65
CA THR A 119 11.27 -16.25 6.42
C THR A 119 12.28 -17.09 5.62
N PRO A 120 11.80 -18.00 4.74
CA PRO A 120 12.70 -18.73 3.86
C PRO A 120 13.42 -17.76 2.88
N PRO A 121 14.68 -18.07 2.48
CA PRO A 121 15.47 -17.20 1.59
C PRO A 121 14.76 -16.84 0.27
N ALA A 122 13.86 -17.69 -0.21
CA ALA A 122 13.05 -17.44 -1.41
C ALA A 122 12.11 -16.23 -1.29
N ALA A 123 11.74 -15.82 -0.05
CA ALA A 123 10.91 -14.66 0.23
C ALA A 123 11.73 -13.35 0.41
N TRP A 124 13.05 -13.45 0.66
CA TRP A 124 13.89 -12.28 0.96
C TRP A 124 13.90 -11.20 -0.13
N PRO A 125 13.95 -11.53 -1.43
CA PRO A 125 13.92 -10.48 -2.45
C PRO A 125 12.65 -9.62 -2.40
N TRP A 126 11.51 -10.20 -2.05
CA TRP A 126 10.23 -9.50 -1.95
C TRP A 126 10.18 -8.59 -0.72
N LEU A 127 10.57 -9.11 0.44
CA LEU A 127 10.60 -8.35 1.69
C LEU A 127 11.69 -7.27 1.68
N GLY A 128 12.89 -7.60 1.18
CA GLY A 128 13.97 -6.64 0.99
C GLY A 128 13.60 -5.55 -0.02
N GLY A 129 12.96 -5.96 -1.13
CA GLY A 129 12.40 -5.03 -2.13
C GLY A 129 11.37 -4.07 -1.50
N PHE A 130 10.49 -4.56 -0.62
CA PHE A 130 9.57 -3.71 0.13
C PHE A 130 10.33 -2.66 0.96
N LEU A 131 11.31 -3.07 1.77
CA LEU A 131 12.05 -2.14 2.63
C LEU A 131 12.78 -1.07 1.80
N VAL A 132 13.42 -1.47 0.69
CA VAL A 132 14.08 -0.53 -0.22
C VAL A 132 13.06 0.46 -0.82
N LEU A 133 11.96 -0.03 -1.38
CA LEU A 133 10.96 0.83 -1.99
C LEU A 133 10.25 1.72 -0.96
N ALA A 134 9.99 1.22 0.26
CA ALA A 134 9.36 2.00 1.32
C ALA A 134 10.22 3.21 1.73
N VAL A 135 11.55 3.09 1.68
CA VAL A 135 12.47 4.19 1.98
C VAL A 135 12.68 5.07 0.74
N GLU A 136 13.10 4.49 -0.39
CA GLU A 136 13.50 5.22 -1.60
C GLU A 136 12.31 5.86 -2.33
N TYR A 137 11.07 5.49 -1.99
CA TYR A 137 9.89 6.19 -2.48
C TYR A 137 9.92 7.66 -2.11
N SER A 138 10.32 8.00 -0.88
CA SER A 138 10.31 9.38 -0.35
C SER A 138 11.69 9.93 -0.05
N ALA A 139 12.65 9.09 0.34
CA ALA A 139 14.00 9.51 0.74
C ALA A 139 14.94 9.68 -0.48
N PRO A 140 15.92 10.62 -0.38
CA PRO A 140 17.04 10.65 -1.33
C PRO A 140 17.90 9.37 -1.19
N PRO A 141 18.66 8.94 -2.24
CA PRO A 141 18.89 9.71 -3.46
C PRO A 141 17.83 9.53 -4.55
N LEU A 142 17.01 8.47 -4.52
CA LEU A 142 16.13 8.15 -5.64
C LEU A 142 14.80 8.91 -5.59
N ARG A 143 14.17 9.03 -4.44
CA ARG A 143 12.91 9.77 -4.21
C ARG A 143 11.90 9.55 -5.32
N PHE A 144 11.53 8.29 -5.58
CA PHE A 144 10.74 7.85 -6.74
C PHE A 144 9.43 8.63 -6.93
N LYS A 145 8.80 9.05 -5.84
CA LYS A 145 7.50 9.78 -5.88
C LYS A 145 7.53 11.10 -6.65
N THR A 146 8.72 11.67 -6.90
CA THR A 146 8.88 12.94 -7.63
C THR A 146 9.36 12.74 -9.06
N THR A 147 9.35 11.51 -9.56
CA THR A 147 9.83 11.19 -10.92
C THR A 147 8.71 10.46 -11.69
N PRO A 148 8.23 11.05 -12.81
CA PRO A 148 7.19 10.43 -13.63
C PRO A 148 7.54 8.99 -14.04
N LEU A 149 6.56 8.12 -14.03
CA LEU A 149 6.60 6.66 -14.15
C LEU A 149 7.19 5.95 -12.93
N LEU A 150 8.27 6.45 -12.32
CA LEU A 150 8.86 5.81 -11.15
C LEU A 150 7.94 5.93 -9.91
N ASP A 151 7.21 7.05 -9.79
CA ASP A 151 6.16 7.21 -8.77
C ASP A 151 5.09 6.13 -8.86
N SER A 152 4.70 5.75 -10.08
CA SER A 152 3.72 4.69 -10.32
C SER A 152 4.34 3.30 -10.14
N ILE A 153 5.48 3.02 -10.78
CA ILE A 153 6.13 1.70 -10.77
C ILE A 153 6.55 1.28 -9.36
N SER A 154 7.10 2.21 -8.56
CA SER A 154 7.53 1.93 -7.18
C SER A 154 6.38 1.53 -6.24
N ASN A 155 5.14 1.82 -6.62
CA ASN A 155 3.97 1.38 -5.85
C ASN A 155 3.72 -0.14 -5.91
N GLY A 156 4.47 -0.88 -6.73
CA GLY A 156 4.60 -2.32 -6.57
C GLY A 156 4.97 -2.77 -5.15
N LEU A 157 5.51 -1.87 -4.32
CA LEU A 157 5.78 -2.13 -2.91
C LEU A 157 4.58 -2.72 -2.15
N TYR A 158 3.34 -2.34 -2.51
CA TYR A 158 2.13 -2.80 -1.81
C TYR A 158 1.83 -4.29 -2.03
N ILE A 159 2.28 -4.90 -3.15
CA ILE A 159 2.02 -6.33 -3.40
C ILE A 159 3.16 -7.23 -2.92
N LEU A 160 4.35 -6.68 -2.68
CA LEU A 160 5.52 -7.47 -2.28
C LEU A 160 5.30 -8.28 -0.99
N PRO A 161 4.62 -7.75 0.05
CA PRO A 161 4.27 -8.51 1.23
C PRO A 161 3.41 -9.74 0.93
N GLY A 162 2.43 -9.61 0.05
CA GLY A 162 1.55 -10.71 -0.34
C GLY A 162 2.29 -11.80 -1.12
N ILE A 163 3.19 -11.41 -2.02
CA ILE A 163 4.06 -12.36 -2.72
C ILE A 163 4.95 -13.11 -1.74
N ALA A 164 5.57 -12.39 -0.77
CA ALA A 164 6.38 -13.01 0.27
C ALA A 164 5.57 -14.01 1.11
N ALA A 165 4.34 -13.65 1.49
CA ALA A 165 3.46 -14.52 2.24
C ALA A 165 3.09 -15.79 1.47
N TYR A 166 2.79 -15.67 0.17
CA TYR A 166 2.58 -16.83 -0.70
C TYR A 166 3.82 -17.75 -0.72
N VAL A 167 5.02 -17.17 -0.88
CA VAL A 167 6.29 -17.95 -0.88
C VAL A 167 6.53 -18.62 0.48
N VAL A 168 6.19 -17.97 1.58
CA VAL A 168 6.32 -18.56 2.93
C VAL A 168 5.46 -19.80 3.09
N VAL A 169 4.24 -19.77 2.55
CA VAL A 169 3.29 -20.88 2.67
C VAL A 169 3.64 -22.02 1.69
N THR A 170 3.91 -21.68 0.42
CA THR A 170 4.07 -22.70 -0.64
C THR A 170 5.51 -23.19 -0.83
N GLY A 171 6.50 -22.42 -0.36
CA GLY A 171 7.91 -22.65 -0.68
C GLY A 171 8.29 -22.33 -2.13
N THR A 172 7.36 -21.88 -2.97
CA THR A 172 7.55 -21.63 -4.41
C THR A 172 7.19 -20.20 -4.81
N GLN A 173 7.72 -19.73 -5.93
CA GLN A 173 7.35 -18.42 -6.48
C GLN A 173 5.96 -18.47 -7.12
N PRO A 174 5.13 -17.40 -6.96
CA PRO A 174 3.86 -17.33 -7.66
C PRO A 174 4.05 -17.19 -9.17
N PRO A 175 3.02 -17.50 -9.98
CA PRO A 175 3.08 -17.30 -11.42
C PRO A 175 3.48 -15.86 -11.78
N LEU A 176 4.42 -15.69 -12.72
CA LEU A 176 4.91 -14.37 -13.13
C LEU A 176 3.78 -13.44 -13.59
N LEU A 177 2.76 -13.99 -14.27
CA LEU A 177 1.59 -13.23 -14.70
C LEU A 177 0.78 -12.69 -13.52
N ALA A 178 0.67 -13.43 -12.42
CA ALA A 178 0.01 -12.94 -11.21
C ALA A 178 0.81 -11.79 -10.58
N VAL A 179 2.14 -11.91 -10.51
CA VAL A 179 3.02 -10.84 -10.03
C VAL A 179 2.89 -9.59 -10.91
N ALA A 180 2.98 -9.75 -12.24
CA ALA A 180 2.86 -8.64 -13.18
C ALA A 180 1.48 -7.98 -13.11
N GLY A 181 0.41 -8.78 -13.03
CA GLY A 181 -0.96 -8.28 -12.88
C GLY A 181 -1.16 -7.49 -11.59
N ALA A 182 -0.66 -7.99 -10.47
CA ALA A 182 -0.72 -7.31 -9.18
C ALA A 182 0.10 -6.01 -9.20
N TRP A 183 1.27 -6.01 -9.83
CA TRP A 183 2.09 -4.82 -10.00
C TRP A 183 1.38 -3.74 -10.83
N LEU A 184 0.83 -4.12 -11.98
CA LEU A 184 0.03 -3.23 -12.83
C LEU A 184 -1.20 -2.68 -12.10
N TRP A 185 -1.85 -3.51 -11.27
CA TRP A 185 -2.97 -3.07 -10.45
C TRP A 185 -2.56 -1.95 -9.48
N THR A 186 -1.43 -2.09 -8.77
CA THR A 186 -0.95 -1.04 -7.84
C THR A 186 -0.49 0.22 -8.58
N MET A 187 0.11 0.09 -9.77
CA MET A 187 0.44 1.25 -10.62
C MET A 187 -0.82 2.05 -10.96
N GLY A 188 -1.89 1.37 -11.38
CA GLY A 188 -3.19 2.00 -11.64
C GLY A 188 -3.79 2.63 -10.38
N MET A 189 -3.74 1.93 -9.24
CA MET A 189 -4.25 2.40 -7.95
C MET A 189 -3.57 3.72 -7.51
N HIS A 190 -2.25 3.74 -7.51
CA HIS A 190 -1.50 4.92 -7.14
C HIS A 190 -1.78 6.10 -8.08
N THR A 191 -1.67 5.86 -9.38
CA THR A 191 -1.84 6.94 -10.37
C THR A 191 -3.28 7.48 -10.38
N PHE A 192 -4.29 6.63 -10.10
CA PHE A 192 -5.67 7.09 -9.90
C PHE A 192 -5.79 8.00 -8.68
N SER A 193 -5.13 7.66 -7.57
CA SER A 193 -5.15 8.48 -6.35
C SER A 193 -4.47 9.84 -6.51
N ALA A 194 -3.56 9.97 -7.47
CA ALA A 194 -2.85 11.21 -7.76
C ALA A 194 -3.63 12.18 -8.67
N ILE A 195 -4.76 11.76 -9.28
CA ILE A 195 -5.54 12.63 -10.18
C ILE A 195 -6.04 13.91 -9.48
N PRO A 196 -6.62 13.84 -8.25
CA PRO A 196 -7.06 15.05 -7.55
C PRO A 196 -5.93 16.01 -7.18
N ASP A 197 -4.70 15.51 -7.15
CA ASP A 197 -3.53 16.27 -6.71
C ASP A 197 -2.75 16.91 -7.88
N ILE A 198 -3.20 16.72 -9.14
CA ILE A 198 -2.49 17.23 -10.33
C ILE A 198 -2.23 18.76 -10.24
N GLU A 199 -3.24 19.55 -9.94
CA GLU A 199 -3.08 21.02 -9.89
C GLU A 199 -2.31 21.48 -8.64
N PRO A 200 -2.57 20.97 -7.42
CA PRO A 200 -1.72 21.25 -6.25
C PRO A 200 -0.26 20.87 -6.47
N ASP A 201 0.02 19.68 -7.02
CA ASP A 201 1.38 19.22 -7.27
C ASP A 201 2.10 20.10 -8.29
N ARG A 202 1.41 20.50 -9.36
CA ARG A 202 1.98 21.44 -10.36
C ARG A 202 2.32 22.79 -9.75
N ALA A 203 1.45 23.32 -8.89
CA ALA A 203 1.70 24.58 -8.21
C ALA A 203 2.92 24.49 -7.27
N ALA A 204 3.14 23.31 -6.64
CA ALA A 204 4.29 23.02 -5.81
C ALA A 204 5.54 22.59 -6.60
N GLY A 205 5.49 22.54 -7.93
CA GLY A 205 6.61 22.09 -8.79
C GLY A 205 6.91 20.59 -8.70
N ILE A 206 6.00 19.80 -8.14
CA ILE A 206 6.14 18.34 -8.00
C ILE A 206 5.83 17.67 -9.33
N ARG A 207 6.70 16.76 -9.74
CA ARG A 207 6.59 16.03 -11.00
C ARG A 207 6.23 14.57 -10.73
N THR A 208 4.99 14.19 -11.01
CA THR A 208 4.47 12.82 -10.93
C THR A 208 4.03 12.33 -12.30
N THR A 209 3.70 11.06 -12.44
CA THR A 209 3.08 10.52 -13.66
C THR A 209 1.80 11.29 -13.99
N ALA A 210 0.97 11.57 -12.99
CA ALA A 210 -0.30 12.29 -13.17
C ALA A 210 -0.07 13.74 -13.63
N THR A 211 0.87 14.47 -13.03
CA THR A 211 1.19 15.85 -13.44
C THR A 211 1.78 15.93 -14.85
N ALA A 212 2.59 14.93 -15.24
CA ALA A 212 3.20 14.85 -16.55
C ALA A 212 2.19 14.53 -17.68
N LEU A 213 1.26 13.60 -17.40
CA LEU A 213 0.24 13.18 -18.37
C LEU A 213 -0.93 14.16 -18.46
N GLY A 214 -1.29 14.81 -17.35
CA GLY A 214 -2.52 15.57 -17.19
C GLY A 214 -3.74 14.65 -17.05
N GLU A 215 -4.84 15.20 -16.54
CA GLU A 215 -6.01 14.43 -16.07
C GLU A 215 -6.51 13.39 -17.10
N ARG A 216 -6.83 13.83 -18.32
CA ARG A 216 -7.41 12.94 -19.35
C ARG A 216 -6.52 11.75 -19.71
N ARG A 217 -5.21 11.97 -19.87
CA ARG A 217 -4.26 10.89 -20.21
C ARG A 217 -3.98 10.00 -18.99
N THR A 218 -4.06 10.55 -17.79
CA THR A 218 -3.92 9.80 -16.55
C THR A 218 -5.03 8.78 -16.41
N TYR A 219 -6.29 9.12 -16.70
CA TYR A 219 -7.37 8.12 -16.75
C TYR A 219 -7.10 7.02 -17.79
N GLY A 220 -6.57 7.38 -18.96
CA GLY A 220 -6.17 6.40 -19.99
C GLY A 220 -5.09 5.44 -19.50
N TYR A 221 -4.06 5.97 -18.82
CA TYR A 221 -2.99 5.19 -18.22
C TYR A 221 -3.52 4.22 -17.15
N VAL A 222 -4.35 4.72 -16.23
CA VAL A 222 -4.99 3.91 -15.18
C VAL A 222 -5.84 2.79 -15.78
N ALA A 223 -6.67 3.12 -16.79
CA ALA A 223 -7.50 2.13 -17.48
C ALA A 223 -6.65 1.05 -18.16
N ALA A 224 -5.53 1.43 -18.79
CA ALA A 224 -4.61 0.49 -19.43
C ALA A 224 -3.94 -0.42 -18.39
N CYS A 225 -3.45 0.12 -17.27
CA CYS A 225 -2.86 -0.66 -16.20
C CYS A 225 -3.85 -1.68 -15.63
N TRP A 226 -5.08 -1.26 -15.31
CA TRP A 226 -6.08 -2.14 -14.73
C TRP A 226 -6.64 -3.17 -15.73
N LEU A 227 -6.79 -2.80 -17.00
CA LEU A 227 -7.16 -3.76 -18.03
C LEU A 227 -6.07 -4.82 -18.21
N ALA A 228 -4.80 -4.40 -18.29
CA ALA A 228 -3.67 -5.31 -18.40
C ALA A 228 -3.54 -6.21 -17.15
N ALA A 229 -3.81 -5.67 -15.95
CA ALA A 229 -3.89 -6.45 -14.72
C ALA A 229 -4.97 -7.52 -14.79
N ALA A 230 -6.20 -7.15 -15.18
CA ALA A 230 -7.32 -8.08 -15.33
C ALA A 230 -7.01 -9.18 -16.37
N LEU A 231 -6.39 -8.83 -17.50
CA LEU A 231 -5.96 -9.80 -18.51
C LEU A 231 -4.87 -10.74 -17.98
N ALA A 232 -3.85 -10.21 -17.30
CA ALA A 232 -2.77 -11.01 -16.72
C ALA A 232 -3.31 -12.03 -15.70
N PHE A 233 -4.19 -11.60 -14.80
CA PHE A 233 -4.86 -12.49 -13.87
C PHE A 233 -5.83 -13.45 -14.56
N GLY A 234 -6.50 -13.02 -15.62
CA GLY A 234 -7.39 -13.87 -16.41
C GLY A 234 -6.66 -15.01 -17.14
N LEU A 235 -5.39 -14.83 -17.47
CA LEU A 235 -4.51 -15.88 -18.02
C LEU A 235 -4.03 -16.88 -16.94
N VAL A 236 -4.08 -16.49 -15.65
CA VAL A 236 -3.82 -17.39 -14.52
C VAL A 236 -5.08 -18.16 -14.14
N ASP A 237 -6.19 -17.43 -13.92
CA ASP A 237 -7.52 -17.95 -13.64
C ASP A 237 -8.58 -17.00 -14.21
N PRO A 238 -9.45 -17.44 -15.12
CA PRO A 238 -10.51 -16.61 -15.71
C PRO A 238 -11.42 -15.93 -14.67
N ARG A 239 -11.65 -16.57 -13.51
CA ARG A 239 -12.45 -16.00 -12.41
C ARG A 239 -11.78 -14.75 -11.82
N LEU A 240 -10.46 -14.79 -11.63
CA LEU A 240 -9.68 -13.63 -11.17
C LEU A 240 -9.71 -12.50 -12.19
N GLY A 241 -9.54 -12.82 -13.48
CA GLY A 241 -9.64 -11.82 -14.56
C GLY A 241 -10.99 -11.13 -14.59
N ALA A 242 -12.09 -11.89 -14.47
CA ALA A 242 -13.44 -11.34 -14.40
C ALA A 242 -13.63 -10.44 -13.17
N LEU A 243 -13.16 -10.86 -11.99
CA LEU A 243 -13.22 -10.08 -10.77
C LEU A 243 -12.43 -8.78 -10.88
N LEU A 244 -11.18 -8.84 -11.36
CA LEU A 244 -10.32 -7.66 -11.55
C LEU A 244 -10.85 -6.72 -12.65
N GLY A 245 -11.71 -7.21 -13.55
CA GLY A 245 -12.43 -6.42 -14.54
C GLY A 245 -13.28 -5.31 -13.94
N VAL A 246 -13.61 -5.37 -12.65
CA VAL A 246 -14.31 -4.29 -11.94
C VAL A 246 -13.54 -2.97 -11.97
N TYR A 247 -12.20 -2.99 -11.97
CA TYR A 247 -11.39 -1.77 -11.94
C TYR A 247 -11.43 -0.96 -13.25
N PRO A 248 -11.21 -1.53 -14.46
CA PRO A 248 -11.41 -0.79 -15.70
C PRO A 248 -12.87 -0.35 -15.88
N VAL A 249 -13.87 -1.10 -15.40
CA VAL A 249 -15.27 -0.68 -15.38
C VAL A 249 -15.45 0.52 -14.44
N PHE A 250 -14.85 0.48 -13.26
CA PHE A 250 -14.90 1.58 -12.29
C PHE A 250 -14.32 2.88 -12.88
N VAL A 251 -13.14 2.85 -13.49
CA VAL A 251 -12.56 4.08 -14.10
C VAL A 251 -13.40 4.56 -15.28
N ALA A 252 -13.96 3.65 -16.08
CA ALA A 252 -14.87 4.00 -17.17
C ALA A 252 -16.17 4.65 -16.64
N TRP A 253 -16.67 4.21 -15.50
CA TRP A 253 -17.82 4.83 -14.82
C TRP A 253 -17.45 6.23 -14.29
N VAL A 254 -16.32 6.38 -13.58
CA VAL A 254 -15.86 7.68 -13.06
C VAL A 254 -15.74 8.71 -14.18
N THR A 255 -15.13 8.33 -15.32
CA THR A 255 -14.91 9.24 -16.46
C THR A 255 -16.17 9.63 -17.19
N ARG A 256 -17.30 8.88 -17.04
CA ARG A 256 -18.59 9.15 -17.68
C ARG A 256 -19.63 9.75 -16.72
N SER A 257 -19.36 9.69 -15.42
CA SER A 257 -20.26 10.22 -14.40
C SER A 257 -19.88 11.65 -14.02
N SER A 258 -20.80 12.32 -13.31
CA SER A 258 -20.53 13.63 -12.69
C SER A 258 -19.86 13.53 -11.33
N VAL A 259 -19.42 12.33 -10.93
CA VAL A 259 -18.77 12.10 -9.62
C VAL A 259 -17.37 12.68 -9.63
N ALA A 260 -17.10 13.57 -8.68
CA ALA A 260 -15.74 14.09 -8.48
C ALA A 260 -14.77 12.95 -8.15
N VAL A 261 -13.61 12.92 -8.81
CA VAL A 261 -12.59 11.87 -8.63
C VAL A 261 -12.17 11.72 -7.18
N GLY A 262 -12.06 12.80 -6.42
CA GLY A 262 -11.75 12.73 -4.99
C GLY A 262 -12.79 11.96 -4.17
N ARG A 263 -14.08 12.04 -4.54
CA ARG A 263 -15.14 11.24 -3.92
C ARG A 263 -15.05 9.77 -4.34
N ALA A 264 -14.79 9.49 -5.61
CA ALA A 264 -14.58 8.14 -6.12
C ALA A 264 -13.37 7.48 -5.40
N TYR A 265 -12.27 8.19 -5.27
CA TYR A 265 -11.09 7.73 -4.52
C TYR A 265 -11.38 7.49 -3.03
N TRP A 266 -12.29 8.27 -2.42
CA TRP A 266 -12.67 8.06 -1.02
C TRP A 266 -13.27 6.66 -0.78
N TRP A 267 -14.05 6.13 -1.74
CA TRP A 267 -14.65 4.80 -1.68
C TRP A 267 -13.75 3.67 -2.18
N PHE A 268 -12.63 4.01 -2.80
CA PHE A 268 -11.72 3.04 -3.40
C PHE A 268 -11.17 2.00 -2.41
N PRO A 269 -10.83 2.32 -1.13
CA PRO A 269 -10.45 1.32 -0.14
C PRO A 269 -11.54 0.26 0.11
N ALA A 270 -12.81 0.65 0.08
CA ALA A 270 -13.91 -0.28 0.23
C ALA A 270 -13.98 -1.26 -0.96
N LEU A 271 -13.82 -0.76 -2.19
CA LEU A 271 -13.74 -1.60 -3.38
C LEU A 271 -12.58 -2.62 -3.27
N ASN A 272 -11.39 -2.16 -2.87
CA ASN A 272 -10.22 -3.02 -2.69
C ASN A 272 -10.45 -4.08 -1.61
N THR A 273 -11.10 -3.70 -0.51
CA THR A 273 -11.46 -4.64 0.57
C THR A 273 -12.42 -5.72 0.06
N VAL A 274 -13.44 -5.35 -0.69
CA VAL A 274 -14.40 -6.32 -1.26
C VAL A 274 -13.70 -7.26 -2.25
N VAL A 275 -12.88 -6.74 -3.16
CA VAL A 275 -12.14 -7.58 -4.12
C VAL A 275 -11.17 -8.51 -3.40
N GLY A 276 -10.38 -7.99 -2.45
CA GLY A 276 -9.46 -8.81 -1.65
C GLY A 276 -10.19 -9.88 -0.83
N ALA A 277 -11.32 -9.54 -0.22
CA ALA A 277 -12.16 -10.49 0.51
C ALA A 277 -12.71 -11.60 -0.41
N LEU A 278 -13.17 -11.26 -1.61
CA LEU A 278 -13.68 -12.25 -2.57
C LEU A 278 -12.58 -13.19 -3.05
N ILE A 279 -11.35 -12.71 -3.30
CA ILE A 279 -10.20 -13.56 -3.61
C ILE A 279 -9.91 -14.50 -2.44
N THR A 280 -9.82 -13.95 -1.21
CA THR A 280 -9.55 -14.70 0.00
C THR A 280 -10.61 -15.77 0.25
N LEU A 281 -11.89 -15.40 0.19
CA LEU A 281 -13.00 -16.34 0.41
C LEU A 281 -13.05 -17.42 -0.68
N GLY A 282 -12.75 -17.05 -1.94
CA GLY A 282 -12.65 -18.02 -3.03
C GLY A 282 -11.54 -19.05 -2.79
N ALA A 283 -10.38 -18.62 -2.30
CA ALA A 283 -9.29 -19.51 -1.94
C ALA A 283 -9.62 -20.37 -0.72
N LEU A 284 -10.22 -19.79 0.32
CA LEU A 284 -10.64 -20.53 1.51
C LEU A 284 -11.73 -21.58 1.21
N TRP A 285 -12.57 -21.34 0.21
CA TRP A 285 -13.57 -22.31 -0.23
C TRP A 285 -12.96 -23.61 -0.76
N GLU A 286 -11.79 -23.55 -1.37
CA GLU A 286 -11.06 -24.74 -1.82
C GLU A 286 -10.47 -25.55 -0.66
N ILE A 287 -10.23 -24.90 0.50
CA ILE A 287 -9.66 -25.53 1.70
C ILE A 287 -10.77 -26.08 2.61
N VAL A 288 -11.82 -25.27 2.83
CA VAL A 288 -12.94 -25.58 3.74
C VAL A 288 -14.26 -25.27 3.03
N PRO A 289 -14.82 -26.22 2.26
CA PRO A 289 -16.10 -26.02 1.60
C PRO A 289 -17.23 -25.75 2.62
N LEU A 290 -18.02 -24.69 2.40
CA LEU A 290 -19.05 -24.28 3.36
C LEU A 290 -20.10 -25.37 3.65
N TRP A 291 -20.36 -26.29 2.71
CA TRP A 291 -21.28 -27.41 2.95
C TRP A 291 -20.78 -28.43 3.98
N GLU A 292 -19.48 -28.40 4.32
CA GLU A 292 -18.90 -29.23 5.39
C GLU A 292 -18.96 -28.54 6.75
N VAL A 293 -19.18 -27.22 6.77
CA VAL A 293 -19.18 -26.38 7.98
C VAL A 293 -20.59 -26.00 8.40
N LEU A 294 -21.53 -25.93 7.46
CA LEU A 294 -22.94 -25.60 7.74
C LEU A 294 -23.69 -26.90 8.08
N PRO A 295 -24.40 -26.96 9.22
CA PRO A 295 -25.16 -28.12 9.63
C PRO A 295 -26.36 -28.42 8.71
#